data_fae766774c60279896965b38d88e8b16
#
_entry.id   fae766774c60279896965b38d88e8b16
#
_cell.length_a   1.000
_cell.length_b   1.000
_cell.length_c   1.000
_cell.angle_alpha   90.00
_cell.angle_beta   90.00
_cell.angle_gamma   90.00
#
_symmetry.space_group_name_H-M   'P 1'
#
loop_
_entity.id
_entity.type
_entity.pdbx_description
1 polymer ?
#
loop_
_entity_poly.entity_id
_entity_poly.type
_entity_poly.pdbx_seq_one_letter_code
_entity_poly.pdbx_strand_id
1 'polypeptide(L)'
;MFSKNEAKLLRQEFWTSFGKSFPKDWILYNTNVKGLSFKFHFDIKTAYVAFCIDMPTTKQKAYWNRFLSHKTILETEFLPPIKFEECFEVSENKYLSAIYVSIESEVSIHNKSTWREVMEFLNETMLKFEAFYDLYK
;
A
#
# COMPACT_ATOMS: atom_id res chain seq x y z
N MET A 1 22.56 -8.77 12.92
CA MET A 1 21.31 -8.15 13.40
C MET A 1 21.47 -6.64 13.49
N PHE A 2 20.46 -5.89 13.13
CA PHE A 2 20.51 -4.42 13.18
C PHE A 2 19.98 -3.92 14.51
N SER A 3 20.65 -2.91 15.07
CA SER A 3 20.16 -2.19 16.23
C SER A 3 18.91 -1.37 15.84
N LYS A 4 18.20 -0.84 16.85
CA LYS A 4 17.03 0.00 16.64
C LYS A 4 17.37 1.24 15.81
N ASN A 5 18.53 1.87 16.08
CA ASN A 5 18.98 3.03 15.32
C ASN A 5 19.38 2.68 13.89
N GLU A 6 20.05 1.56 13.71
CA GLU A 6 20.43 1.08 12.37
C GLU A 6 19.20 0.76 11.53
N ALA A 7 18.19 0.11 12.13
CA ALA A 7 16.94 -0.18 11.44
C ALA A 7 16.22 1.11 11.01
N LYS A 8 16.23 2.13 11.87
CA LYS A 8 15.63 3.44 11.55
C LYS A 8 16.37 4.10 10.39
N LEU A 9 17.68 4.07 10.39
CA LEU A 9 18.50 4.64 9.31
C LEU A 9 18.28 3.92 7.99
N LEU A 10 18.14 2.60 8.02
CA LEU A 10 17.82 1.82 6.82
C LEU A 10 16.47 2.21 6.23
N ARG A 11 15.46 2.38 7.07
CA ARG A 11 14.15 2.82 6.59
C ARG A 11 14.24 4.20 5.95
N GLN A 12 14.94 5.13 6.59
CA GLN A 12 15.14 6.48 6.04
C GLN A 12 15.89 6.44 4.70
N GLU A 13 16.94 5.63 4.61
CA GLU A 13 17.70 5.47 3.39
C GLU A 13 16.84 4.92 2.26
N PHE A 14 16.04 3.88 2.55
CA PHE A 14 15.16 3.29 1.53
C PHE A 14 14.16 4.31 1.00
N TRP A 15 13.41 4.97 1.88
CA TRP A 15 12.36 5.91 1.44
C TRP A 15 12.93 7.14 0.76
N THR A 16 14.10 7.60 1.17
CA THR A 16 14.81 8.68 0.49
C THR A 16 15.22 8.26 -0.93
N SER A 17 15.77 7.07 -1.06
CA SER A 17 16.18 6.51 -2.36
C SER A 17 14.98 6.30 -3.27
N PHE A 18 13.87 5.81 -2.71
CA PHE A 18 12.63 5.61 -3.47
C PHE A 18 12.10 6.94 -4.01
N GLY A 19 12.07 7.99 -3.18
CA GLY A 19 11.62 9.31 -3.60
C GLY A 19 12.50 9.93 -4.69
N LYS A 20 13.81 9.65 -4.67
CA LYS A 20 14.73 10.14 -5.71
C LYS A 20 14.63 9.34 -7.00
N SER A 21 14.46 8.03 -6.90
CA SER A 21 14.39 7.14 -8.07
C SER A 21 13.06 7.23 -8.80
N PHE A 22 11.99 7.52 -8.08
CA PHE A 22 10.63 7.60 -8.64
C PHE A 22 9.99 8.92 -8.17
N PRO A 23 10.48 10.08 -8.66
CA PRO A 23 9.99 11.38 -8.21
C PRO A 23 8.57 11.62 -8.72
N LYS A 24 7.59 11.49 -7.84
CA LYS A 24 6.18 11.67 -8.16
C LYS A 24 5.42 12.10 -6.92
N ASP A 25 4.45 12.98 -7.09
CA ASP A 25 3.51 13.36 -6.03
C ASP A 25 2.40 12.32 -5.95
N TRP A 26 2.57 11.36 -5.03
CA TRP A 26 1.57 10.31 -4.83
C TRP A 26 0.34 10.87 -4.12
N ILE A 27 -0.83 10.33 -4.43
CA ILE A 27 -2.09 10.76 -3.79
C ILE A 27 -2.05 10.59 -2.27
N LEU A 28 -1.67 9.40 -1.79
CA LEU A 28 -1.61 9.03 -0.37
C LEU A 28 -2.85 9.48 0.41
N TYR A 29 -2.75 10.54 1.20
CA TYR A 29 -3.87 11.07 1.98
C TYR A 29 -4.70 12.11 1.24
N ASN A 30 -4.29 12.52 0.04
CA ASN A 30 -4.96 13.56 -0.74
C ASN A 30 -6.03 12.99 -1.67
N THR A 31 -6.93 12.18 -1.11
CA THR A 31 -8.00 11.54 -1.87
C THR A 31 -9.24 12.44 -1.98
N ASN A 32 -9.26 13.56 -1.29
CA ASN A 32 -10.44 14.44 -1.11
C ASN A 32 -11.57 13.80 -0.32
N VAL A 33 -11.34 12.62 0.26
CA VAL A 33 -12.29 11.94 1.15
C VAL A 33 -11.57 11.58 2.43
N LYS A 34 -11.98 12.18 3.55
CA LYS A 34 -11.39 11.87 4.84
C LYS A 34 -11.60 10.41 5.19
N GLY A 35 -10.51 9.74 5.54
CA GLY A 35 -10.54 8.31 5.88
C GLY A 35 -10.22 7.38 4.73
N LEU A 36 -10.08 7.88 3.50
CA LEU A 36 -9.54 7.11 2.39
C LEU A 36 -8.09 7.51 2.17
N SER A 37 -7.20 6.52 2.06
CA SER A 37 -5.78 6.80 1.83
C SER A 37 -5.12 5.63 1.13
N PHE A 38 -3.96 5.90 0.55
CA PHE A 38 -3.08 4.88 -0.02
C PHE A 38 -1.84 4.78 0.86
N LYS A 39 -1.27 3.59 0.93
CA LYS A 39 -0.12 3.34 1.80
C LYS A 39 0.91 2.46 1.11
N PHE A 40 2.18 2.86 1.21
CA PHE A 40 3.31 1.99 0.91
C PHE A 40 3.75 1.29 2.20
N HIS A 41 4.15 0.04 2.09
CA HIS A 41 4.72 -0.69 3.23
C HIS A 41 5.90 -1.53 2.78
N PHE A 42 6.99 -1.49 3.55
CA PHE A 42 8.15 -2.35 3.36
C PHE A 42 8.78 -2.63 4.72
N ASP A 43 8.92 -3.90 5.04
CA ASP A 43 9.51 -4.32 6.31
C ASP A 43 10.55 -5.42 6.11
N ILE A 44 10.86 -6.19 7.17
CA ILE A 44 11.90 -7.22 7.11
C ILE A 44 11.46 -8.48 6.39
N LYS A 45 10.18 -8.60 6.03
CA LYS A 45 9.62 -9.82 5.43
C LYS A 45 8.90 -9.59 4.11
N THR A 46 8.26 -8.43 3.94
CA THR A 46 7.38 -8.20 2.80
C THR A 46 7.27 -6.73 2.45
N ALA A 47 6.67 -6.48 1.29
CA ALA A 47 6.28 -5.14 0.86
C ALA A 47 4.87 -5.22 0.30
N TYR A 48 4.07 -4.17 0.49
CA TYR A 48 2.74 -4.09 -0.11
C TYR A 48 2.34 -2.65 -0.39
N VAL A 49 1.32 -2.51 -1.24
CA VAL A 49 0.62 -1.25 -1.46
C VAL A 49 -0.83 -1.49 -1.08
N ALA A 50 -1.40 -0.58 -0.30
CA ALA A 50 -2.76 -0.73 0.21
C ALA A 50 -3.59 0.51 -0.03
N PHE A 51 -4.88 0.29 -0.36
CA PHE A 51 -5.90 1.32 -0.34
C PHE A 51 -6.69 1.12 0.94
N CYS A 52 -6.65 2.11 1.83
CA CYS A 52 -7.15 1.99 3.20
C CYS A 52 -8.43 2.79 3.41
N ILE A 53 -9.39 2.15 4.10
CA ILE A 53 -10.66 2.77 4.48
C ILE A 53 -10.71 2.78 6.00
N ASP A 54 -10.56 3.97 6.60
CA ASP A 54 -10.51 4.16 8.05
C ASP A 54 -11.52 5.24 8.44
N MET A 55 -12.76 4.84 8.61
CA MET A 55 -13.90 5.73 8.84
C MET A 55 -14.78 5.22 10.00
N PRO A 56 -15.71 6.06 10.51
CA PRO A 56 -16.73 5.55 11.42
C PRO A 56 -17.49 4.38 10.79
N THR A 57 -17.88 3.41 11.60
CA THR A 57 -18.39 2.09 11.16
C THR A 57 -19.38 2.14 10.00
N THR A 58 -20.41 3.01 10.08
CA THR A 58 -21.43 3.09 9.03
C THR A 58 -20.86 3.53 7.69
N LYS A 59 -20.03 4.58 7.70
CA LYS A 59 -19.38 5.07 6.49
C LYS A 59 -18.37 4.07 5.95
N GLN A 60 -17.61 3.44 6.83
CA GLN A 60 -16.62 2.44 6.43
C GLN A 60 -17.28 1.28 5.69
N LYS A 61 -18.40 0.80 6.20
CA LYS A 61 -19.15 -0.27 5.56
C LYS A 61 -19.67 0.13 4.18
N ALA A 62 -20.19 1.35 4.05
CA ALA A 62 -20.70 1.86 2.77
C ALA A 62 -19.58 1.96 1.73
N TYR A 63 -18.42 2.53 2.09
CA TYR A 63 -17.28 2.63 1.19
C TYR A 63 -16.69 1.27 0.87
N TRP A 64 -16.60 0.38 1.87
CA TRP A 64 -16.13 -0.99 1.64
C TRP A 64 -16.99 -1.69 0.60
N ASN A 65 -18.31 -1.65 0.76
CA ASN A 65 -19.24 -2.29 -0.19
C ASN A 65 -19.12 -1.66 -1.57
N ARG A 66 -18.95 -0.34 -1.64
CA ARG A 66 -18.79 0.37 -2.91
C ARG A 66 -17.57 -0.13 -3.67
N PHE A 67 -16.41 -0.21 -3.02
CA PHE A 67 -15.19 -0.66 -3.67
C PHE A 67 -15.18 -2.17 -3.89
N LEU A 68 -15.80 -2.94 -3.01
CA LEU A 68 -15.94 -4.37 -3.17
C LEU A 68 -16.75 -4.72 -4.43
N SER A 69 -17.72 -3.86 -4.81
CA SER A 69 -18.49 -4.06 -6.04
C SER A 69 -17.64 -3.99 -7.30
N HIS A 70 -16.43 -3.44 -7.22
CA HIS A 70 -15.47 -3.36 -8.33
C HIS A 70 -14.42 -4.47 -8.29
N LYS A 71 -14.63 -5.48 -7.45
CA LYS A 71 -13.66 -6.55 -7.22
C LYS A 71 -13.21 -7.23 -8.52
N THR A 72 -14.15 -7.59 -9.37
CA THR A 72 -13.82 -8.28 -10.63
C THR A 72 -12.94 -7.42 -11.53
N ILE A 73 -13.24 -6.13 -11.64
CA ILE A 73 -12.46 -5.20 -12.45
C ILE A 73 -11.04 -5.07 -11.88
N LEU A 74 -10.92 -4.91 -10.56
CA LEU A 74 -9.62 -4.82 -9.89
C LEU A 74 -8.79 -6.09 -10.09
N GLU A 75 -9.42 -7.26 -9.96
CA GLU A 75 -8.71 -8.53 -10.08
C GLU A 75 -8.26 -8.82 -11.51
N THR A 76 -9.05 -8.43 -12.52
CA THR A 76 -8.78 -8.82 -13.90
C THR A 76 -8.06 -7.77 -14.71
N GLU A 77 -8.33 -6.49 -14.48
CA GLU A 77 -7.82 -5.43 -15.35
C GLU A 77 -6.71 -4.57 -14.73
N PHE A 78 -6.71 -4.42 -13.40
CA PHE A 78 -5.78 -3.51 -12.76
C PHE A 78 -4.69 -4.18 -11.94
N LEU A 79 -5.05 -5.10 -11.02
CA LEU A 79 -4.13 -5.53 -9.97
C LEU A 79 -4.28 -7.01 -9.58
N PRO A 80 -4.08 -7.96 -10.50
CA PRO A 80 -3.95 -9.33 -10.06
C PRO A 80 -2.52 -9.56 -9.51
N PRO A 81 -2.29 -10.21 -8.36
CA PRO A 81 -3.28 -10.73 -7.39
C PRO A 81 -3.60 -9.70 -6.30
N ILE A 82 -4.83 -9.24 -6.27
CA ILE A 82 -5.29 -8.26 -5.28
C ILE A 82 -6.07 -8.97 -4.17
N LYS A 83 -5.95 -8.45 -2.94
CA LYS A 83 -6.64 -9.00 -1.77
C LYS A 83 -7.54 -7.96 -1.13
N PHE A 84 -8.67 -8.43 -0.60
CA PHE A 84 -9.67 -7.61 0.07
C PHE A 84 -9.80 -8.08 1.50
N GLU A 85 -9.48 -7.23 2.47
CA GLU A 85 -9.66 -7.54 3.88
C GLU A 85 -10.43 -6.43 4.59
N GLU A 86 -11.63 -6.76 5.03
CA GLU A 86 -12.49 -5.81 5.74
C GLU A 86 -11.92 -5.44 7.10
N CYS A 87 -11.16 -6.33 7.72
CA CYS A 87 -10.56 -6.12 9.03
C CYS A 87 -9.06 -6.38 8.95
N PHE A 88 -8.34 -5.41 8.44
CA PHE A 88 -6.90 -5.49 8.20
C PHE A 88 -6.13 -4.84 9.35
N GLU A 89 -5.19 -5.58 9.95
CA GLU A 89 -4.35 -5.04 11.01
C GLU A 89 -3.18 -4.24 10.42
N VAL A 90 -3.16 -2.94 10.64
CA VAL A 90 -2.08 -2.06 10.15
C VAL A 90 -0.98 -1.86 11.17
N SER A 91 -1.32 -1.99 12.45
CA SER A 91 -0.37 -1.94 13.56
C SER A 91 -1.03 -2.62 14.75
N GLU A 92 -0.27 -2.83 15.82
CA GLU A 92 -0.77 -3.53 17.00
C GLU A 92 -2.10 -2.92 17.48
N ASN A 93 -3.15 -3.75 17.49
CA ASN A 93 -4.50 -3.37 17.93
C ASN A 93 -5.17 -2.29 17.10
N LYS A 94 -4.65 -1.98 15.89
CA LYS A 94 -5.30 -1.05 15.00
C LYS A 94 -5.73 -1.74 13.71
N TYR A 95 -7.05 -1.70 13.44
CA TYR A 95 -7.67 -2.35 12.29
C TYR A 95 -8.39 -1.32 11.40
N LEU A 96 -8.40 -1.59 10.12
CA LEU A 96 -9.19 -0.84 9.14
C LEU A 96 -9.52 -1.78 7.99
N SER A 97 -10.34 -1.32 7.04
CA SER A 97 -10.58 -2.10 5.82
C SER A 97 -9.51 -1.76 4.79
N ALA A 98 -8.99 -2.77 4.10
CA ALA A 98 -7.94 -2.55 3.11
C ALA A 98 -8.10 -3.43 1.89
N ILE A 99 -7.76 -2.85 0.76
CA ILE A 99 -7.62 -3.53 -0.53
C ILE A 99 -6.13 -3.41 -0.86
N TYR A 100 -5.42 -4.53 -1.00
CA TYR A 100 -3.96 -4.45 -1.09
C TYR A 100 -3.36 -5.51 -2.01
N VAL A 101 -2.13 -5.24 -2.43
CA VAL A 101 -1.31 -6.18 -3.21
C VAL A 101 0.02 -6.31 -2.49
N SER A 102 0.41 -7.55 -2.16
CA SER A 102 1.71 -7.84 -1.57
C SER A 102 2.67 -8.34 -2.65
N ILE A 103 3.94 -8.00 -2.50
CA ILE A 103 4.97 -8.53 -3.40
C ILE A 103 5.08 -10.05 -3.20
N GLU A 104 5.26 -10.79 -4.29
CA GLU A 104 5.35 -12.25 -4.23
C GLU A 104 6.74 -12.75 -3.85
N SER A 105 7.77 -11.97 -4.17
CA SER A 105 9.16 -12.34 -3.89
C SER A 105 9.50 -12.20 -2.42
N GLU A 106 10.50 -12.94 -1.97
CA GLU A 106 11.05 -12.76 -0.64
C GLU A 106 11.91 -11.51 -0.62
N VAL A 107 11.54 -10.53 0.18
CA VAL A 107 12.23 -9.25 0.27
C VAL A 107 12.42 -8.86 1.73
N SER A 108 13.40 -8.01 1.99
CA SER A 108 13.66 -7.48 3.32
C SER A 108 14.33 -6.12 3.23
N ILE A 109 13.88 -5.19 4.06
CA ILE A 109 14.54 -3.88 4.16
C ILE A 109 15.99 -4.02 4.66
N HIS A 110 16.30 -5.12 5.37
CA HIS A 110 17.66 -5.44 5.79
C HIS A 110 18.56 -5.96 4.65
N ASN A 111 17.96 -6.36 3.52
CA ASN A 111 18.69 -6.87 2.37
C ASN A 111 18.58 -5.91 1.20
N LYS A 112 19.59 -5.04 1.06
CA LYS A 112 19.59 -4.01 0.01
C LYS A 112 19.53 -4.56 -1.40
N SER A 113 19.92 -5.82 -1.62
CA SER A 113 19.82 -6.43 -2.95
C SER A 113 18.36 -6.60 -3.41
N THR A 114 17.38 -6.55 -2.48
CA THR A 114 15.96 -6.64 -2.81
C THR A 114 15.31 -5.27 -3.03
N TRP A 115 16.00 -4.19 -2.69
CA TRP A 115 15.42 -2.85 -2.70
C TRP A 115 14.94 -2.38 -4.07
N ARG A 116 15.71 -2.65 -5.11
CA ARG A 116 15.34 -2.23 -6.47
C ARG A 116 14.02 -2.86 -6.90
N GLU A 117 13.88 -4.16 -6.68
CA GLU A 117 12.65 -4.90 -7.02
C GLU A 117 11.47 -4.33 -6.24
N VAL A 118 11.66 -4.04 -4.94
CA VAL A 118 10.62 -3.46 -4.11
C VAL A 118 10.22 -2.08 -4.62
N MET A 119 11.19 -1.23 -4.95
CA MET A 119 10.90 0.11 -5.47
C MET A 119 10.09 0.06 -6.76
N GLU A 120 10.46 -0.81 -7.68
CA GLU A 120 9.73 -0.99 -8.93
C GLU A 120 8.31 -1.50 -8.67
N PHE A 121 8.16 -2.46 -7.77
CA PHE A 121 6.87 -2.99 -7.36
C PHE A 121 5.98 -1.89 -6.75
N LEU A 122 6.51 -1.13 -5.80
CA LEU A 122 5.75 -0.06 -5.14
C LEU A 122 5.28 0.99 -6.15
N ASN A 123 6.16 1.40 -7.05
CA ASN A 123 5.83 2.38 -8.07
C ASN A 123 4.74 1.89 -9.02
N GLU A 124 4.93 0.73 -9.61
CA GLU A 124 3.99 0.17 -10.59
C GLU A 124 2.63 -0.13 -9.97
N THR A 125 2.62 -0.70 -8.77
CA THR A 125 1.37 -1.06 -8.09
C THR A 125 0.59 0.18 -7.68
N MET A 126 1.27 1.19 -7.13
CA MET A 126 0.58 2.43 -6.75
C MET A 126 0.03 3.17 -7.97
N LEU A 127 0.74 3.19 -9.09
CA LEU A 127 0.23 3.79 -10.33
C LEU A 127 -1.09 3.14 -10.75
N LYS A 128 -1.21 1.82 -10.63
CA LYS A 128 -2.44 1.10 -10.96
C LYS A 128 -3.57 1.43 -9.99
N PHE A 129 -3.28 1.50 -8.69
CA PHE A 129 -4.27 1.91 -7.70
C PHE A 129 -4.79 3.33 -7.97
N GLU A 130 -3.88 4.26 -8.26
CA GLU A 130 -4.27 5.63 -8.55
C GLU A 130 -5.12 5.75 -9.82
N ALA A 131 -4.77 5.00 -10.85
CA ALA A 131 -5.55 4.96 -12.09
C ALA A 131 -6.97 4.42 -11.85
N PHE A 132 -7.08 3.34 -11.07
CA PHE A 132 -8.37 2.80 -10.68
C PHE A 132 -9.19 3.83 -9.89
N TYR A 133 -8.56 4.46 -8.92
CA TYR A 133 -9.24 5.45 -8.07
C TYR A 133 -9.79 6.62 -8.90
N ASP A 134 -9.00 7.12 -9.85
CA ASP A 134 -9.45 8.21 -10.72
C ASP A 134 -10.68 7.84 -11.54
N LEU A 135 -10.78 6.59 -11.97
CA LEU A 135 -11.91 6.13 -12.78
C LEU A 135 -13.16 5.85 -11.97
N TYR A 136 -13.02 5.35 -10.74
CA TYR A 136 -14.15 4.78 -9.98
C TYR A 136 -14.44 5.48 -8.64
N LYS A 137 -13.73 6.56 -8.34
CA LYS A 137 -13.94 7.31 -7.09
C LYS A 137 -15.33 7.95 -6.97
#